data_05809af1126efd6180de8f66109bfb7d
#
_entry.id   05809af1126efd6180de8f66109bfb7d
#
_cell.length_a   1.000
_cell.length_b   1.000
_cell.length_c   1.000
_cell.angle_alpha   90.00
_cell.angle_beta   90.00
_cell.angle_gamma   90.00
#
_symmetry.space_group_name_H-M   'P 1'
#
loop_
_entity.id
_entity.type
_entity.pdbx_description
1 polymer ?
#
loop_
_entity_poly.entity_id
_entity_poly.type
_entity_poly.pdbx_seq_one_letter_code
_entity_poly.pdbx_strand_id
1 'polypeptide(L)'
;MRKGVAARVLALVVACWTMALGSVRADEGRVDLLLVLAADVSRSVNETKFKLQREGYASAILDARVLRAISDGEHRRIGVIFIEWASEFEQKVIVDWTVVANERDASDLSGRILSAPRPFWGRTSISAAIDYGVSSLERSPFLSDRRVIDVSGDGTNNSGGDVTVARDDAIKKGITINGLVILSDTPLITNPKHTHPDGGLTAYYENNVIGGPGAFVLEAENFESFGRLLVSKLVREIASLWPRATLAAADPALD
;
A
#
# COMPACT_ATOMS: atom_id res chain seq x y z
N MET A 1 52.10 1.71 -39.01
CA MET A 1 51.47 2.38 -37.86
C MET A 1 49.94 2.61 -38.01
N ARG A 2 49.19 1.83 -38.82
CA ARG A 2 47.73 2.04 -39.03
C ARG A 2 46.81 0.96 -38.42
N LYS A 3 47.40 -0.11 -37.83
CA LYS A 3 46.60 -1.22 -37.26
C LYS A 3 46.20 -1.02 -35.76
N GLY A 4 46.85 -0.07 -35.06
CA GLY A 4 46.61 0.14 -33.63
C GLY A 4 45.44 1.08 -33.29
N VAL A 5 45.04 1.94 -34.23
CA VAL A 5 43.97 2.95 -33.99
C VAL A 5 42.59 2.33 -34.16
N ALA A 6 42.42 1.42 -35.14
CA ALA A 6 41.14 0.77 -35.37
C ALA A 6 40.73 -0.19 -34.24
N ALA A 7 41.68 -0.88 -33.60
CA ALA A 7 41.42 -1.76 -32.46
C ALA A 7 40.99 -1.00 -31.19
N ARG A 8 41.52 0.22 -30.96
CA ARG A 8 41.18 1.04 -29.81
C ARG A 8 39.81 1.73 -29.94
N VAL A 9 39.41 2.09 -31.16
CA VAL A 9 38.08 2.67 -31.43
C VAL A 9 36.99 1.58 -31.29
N LEU A 10 37.26 0.35 -31.75
CA LEU A 10 36.31 -0.75 -31.63
C LEU A 10 36.08 -1.17 -30.16
N ALA A 11 37.14 -1.17 -29.32
CA ALA A 11 37.04 -1.47 -27.90
C ALA A 11 36.25 -0.40 -27.12
N LEU A 12 36.35 0.87 -27.47
CA LEU A 12 35.59 1.97 -26.87
C LEU A 12 34.10 1.93 -27.22
N VAL A 13 33.76 1.56 -28.46
CA VAL A 13 32.34 1.44 -28.89
C VAL A 13 31.67 0.24 -28.24
N VAL A 14 32.35 -0.90 -28.10
CA VAL A 14 31.80 -2.07 -27.41
C VAL A 14 31.61 -1.81 -25.92
N ALA A 15 32.55 -1.09 -25.25
CA ALA A 15 32.41 -0.73 -23.83
C ALA A 15 31.23 0.24 -23.59
N CYS A 16 30.97 1.19 -24.47
CA CYS A 16 29.79 2.07 -24.35
C CYS A 16 28.46 1.31 -24.54
N TRP A 17 28.41 0.32 -25.42
CA TRP A 17 27.19 -0.47 -25.64
C TRP A 17 26.88 -1.40 -24.46
N THR A 18 27.89 -1.95 -23.79
CA THR A 18 27.66 -2.79 -22.62
C THR A 18 27.20 -1.99 -21.38
N MET A 19 27.61 -0.73 -21.23
CA MET A 19 27.11 0.15 -20.16
C MET A 19 25.64 0.58 -20.41
N ALA A 20 25.21 0.78 -21.65
CA ALA A 20 23.83 1.14 -21.96
C ALA A 20 22.85 -0.02 -21.70
N LEU A 21 23.25 -1.28 -21.94
CA LEU A 21 22.42 -2.45 -21.69
C LEU A 21 22.25 -2.78 -20.20
N GLY A 22 23.21 -2.39 -19.34
CA GLY A 22 23.12 -2.56 -17.90
C GLY A 22 22.12 -1.60 -17.25
N SER A 23 22.00 -0.38 -17.75
CA SER A 23 21.07 0.65 -17.23
C SER A 23 19.61 0.34 -17.53
N VAL A 24 19.29 -0.22 -18.68
CA VAL A 24 17.92 -0.56 -19.08
C VAL A 24 17.35 -1.70 -18.23
N ARG A 25 18.15 -2.69 -17.86
CA ARG A 25 17.71 -3.80 -17.02
C ARG A 25 17.47 -3.44 -15.56
N ALA A 26 18.16 -2.42 -15.06
CA ALA A 26 18.01 -1.95 -13.67
C ALA A 26 16.67 -1.22 -13.45
N ASP A 27 16.05 -0.68 -14.49
CA ASP A 27 14.79 0.08 -14.39
C ASP A 27 13.55 -0.82 -14.50
N GLU A 28 13.64 -1.98 -15.15
CA GLU A 28 12.49 -2.88 -15.33
C GLU A 28 11.86 -3.39 -14.03
N GLY A 29 12.62 -3.45 -12.93
CA GLY A 29 12.14 -3.90 -11.62
C GLY A 29 11.78 -2.76 -10.65
N ARG A 30 12.03 -1.48 -10.98
CA ARG A 30 11.73 -0.37 -10.08
C ARG A 30 10.29 0.10 -10.22
N VAL A 31 9.70 0.46 -9.08
CA VAL A 31 8.36 1.05 -8.97
C VAL A 31 8.40 2.25 -8.02
N ASP A 32 7.48 3.17 -8.15
CA ASP A 32 7.41 4.38 -7.31
C ASP A 32 7.06 4.07 -5.85
N LEU A 33 6.33 2.98 -5.63
CA LEU A 33 5.82 2.58 -4.32
C LEU A 33 5.65 1.05 -4.28
N LEU A 34 6.06 0.41 -3.19
CA LEU A 34 5.59 -0.91 -2.80
C LEU A 34 4.48 -0.74 -1.77
N LEU A 35 3.28 -1.17 -2.12
CA LEU A 35 2.07 -1.00 -1.33
C LEU A 35 1.47 -2.37 -0.94
N VAL A 36 1.44 -2.63 0.35
CA VAL A 36 0.68 -3.74 0.93
C VAL A 36 -0.68 -3.22 1.34
N LEU A 37 -1.74 -3.69 0.70
CA LEU A 37 -3.12 -3.46 1.10
C LEU A 37 -3.54 -4.60 2.03
N ALA A 38 -3.65 -4.32 3.33
CA ALA A 38 -3.97 -5.31 4.36
C ALA A 38 -5.39 -5.09 4.89
N ALA A 39 -6.33 -5.90 4.42
CA ALA A 39 -7.76 -5.79 4.70
C ALA A 39 -8.19 -6.74 5.83
N ASP A 40 -8.81 -6.19 6.88
CA ASP A 40 -9.41 -6.95 7.97
C ASP A 40 -10.63 -7.75 7.47
N VAL A 41 -10.61 -9.05 7.69
CA VAL A 41 -11.75 -9.95 7.45
C VAL A 41 -12.13 -10.72 8.73
N SER A 42 -11.82 -10.14 9.88
CA SER A 42 -12.17 -10.70 11.19
C SER A 42 -13.68 -10.78 11.40
N ARG A 43 -14.09 -11.34 12.54
CA ARG A 43 -15.49 -11.67 12.84
C ARG A 43 -16.44 -10.46 12.93
N SER A 44 -15.93 -9.25 13.20
CA SER A 44 -16.69 -8.00 13.21
C SER A 44 -17.13 -7.58 11.80
N VAL A 45 -16.37 -8.01 10.78
CA VAL A 45 -16.68 -7.79 9.36
C VAL A 45 -17.61 -8.91 8.88
N ASN A 46 -18.93 -8.68 8.92
CA ASN A 46 -19.91 -9.63 8.39
C ASN A 46 -19.89 -9.70 6.84
N GLU A 47 -20.71 -10.58 6.23
CA GLU A 47 -20.71 -10.76 4.77
C GLU A 47 -21.01 -9.49 3.98
N THR A 48 -21.94 -8.66 4.45
CA THR A 48 -22.28 -7.40 3.79
C THR A 48 -21.09 -6.43 3.84
N LYS A 49 -20.48 -6.27 5.01
CA LYS A 49 -19.28 -5.43 5.20
C LYS A 49 -18.11 -5.93 4.37
N PHE A 50 -17.88 -7.25 4.35
CA PHE A 50 -16.84 -7.89 3.55
C PHE A 50 -17.01 -7.59 2.06
N LYS A 51 -18.24 -7.71 1.54
CA LYS A 51 -18.55 -7.38 0.14
C LYS A 51 -18.27 -5.92 -0.16
N LEU A 52 -18.78 -4.99 0.67
CA LEU A 52 -18.57 -3.55 0.52
C LEU A 52 -17.08 -3.18 0.57
N GLN A 53 -16.31 -3.81 1.45
CA GLN A 53 -14.86 -3.59 1.55
C GLN A 53 -14.15 -4.01 0.26
N ARG A 54 -14.43 -5.19 -0.27
CA ARG A 54 -13.83 -5.66 -1.53
C ARG A 54 -14.24 -4.82 -2.72
N GLU A 55 -15.52 -4.46 -2.84
CA GLU A 55 -16.02 -3.54 -3.86
C GLU A 55 -15.34 -2.17 -3.74
N GLY A 56 -15.10 -1.71 -2.51
CA GLY A 56 -14.37 -0.49 -2.23
C GLY A 56 -12.93 -0.52 -2.76
N TYR A 57 -12.17 -1.58 -2.45
CA TYR A 57 -10.81 -1.74 -2.99
C TYR A 57 -10.79 -1.86 -4.51
N ALA A 58 -11.66 -2.70 -5.07
CA ALA A 58 -11.76 -2.94 -6.50
C ALA A 58 -12.11 -1.68 -7.29
N SER A 59 -13.03 -0.85 -6.78
CA SER A 59 -13.40 0.40 -7.42
C SER A 59 -12.36 1.51 -7.23
N ALA A 60 -11.72 1.57 -6.05
CA ALA A 60 -10.74 2.61 -5.76
C ALA A 60 -9.50 2.49 -6.65
N ILE A 61 -9.01 1.28 -6.91
CA ILE A 61 -7.84 1.10 -7.77
C ILE A 61 -8.11 1.48 -9.23
N LEU A 62 -9.38 1.43 -9.66
CA LEU A 62 -9.84 1.84 -11.00
C LEU A 62 -10.14 3.34 -11.12
N ASP A 63 -10.17 4.06 -10.00
CA ASP A 63 -10.52 5.49 -10.01
C ASP A 63 -9.49 6.31 -10.80
N ALA A 64 -9.96 7.18 -11.68
CA ALA A 64 -9.10 7.99 -12.55
C ALA A 64 -8.10 8.88 -11.78
N ARG A 65 -8.42 9.27 -10.53
CA ARG A 65 -7.53 10.05 -9.66
C ARG A 65 -6.36 9.18 -9.17
N VAL A 66 -6.62 7.91 -8.85
CA VAL A 66 -5.61 6.95 -8.44
C VAL A 66 -4.69 6.62 -9.63
N LEU A 67 -5.26 6.32 -10.79
CA LEU A 67 -4.50 6.08 -12.02
C LEU A 67 -3.65 7.28 -12.44
N ARG A 68 -4.17 8.49 -12.28
CA ARG A 68 -3.40 9.72 -12.50
C ARG A 68 -2.25 9.84 -11.51
N ALA A 69 -2.48 9.63 -10.21
CA ALA A 69 -1.42 9.68 -9.22
C ALA A 69 -0.30 8.66 -9.51
N ILE A 70 -0.64 7.48 -10.04
CA ILE A 70 0.35 6.49 -10.48
C ILE A 70 1.11 7.01 -11.72
N SER A 71 0.40 7.54 -12.72
CA SER A 71 1.01 8.01 -13.97
C SER A 71 1.90 9.24 -13.80
N ASP A 72 1.66 10.03 -12.76
CA ASP A 72 2.47 11.20 -12.42
C ASP A 72 3.79 10.81 -11.72
N GLY A 73 3.99 9.53 -11.36
CA GLY A 73 5.19 8.96 -10.75
C GLY A 73 6.41 8.96 -11.66
N GLU A 74 7.63 8.90 -11.09
CA GLU A 74 8.88 8.83 -11.83
C GLU A 74 8.92 7.58 -12.73
N HIS A 75 8.58 6.42 -12.15
CA HIS A 75 8.50 5.14 -12.85
C HIS A 75 7.11 4.88 -13.43
N ARG A 76 6.11 5.74 -13.12
CA ARG A 76 4.71 5.66 -13.59
C ARG A 76 4.05 4.31 -13.30
N ARG A 77 4.45 3.67 -12.21
CA ARG A 77 3.94 2.36 -11.80
C ARG A 77 4.19 2.13 -10.32
N ILE A 78 3.30 1.38 -9.70
CA ILE A 78 3.41 0.92 -8.31
C ILE A 78 3.37 -0.60 -8.25
N GLY A 79 4.01 -1.20 -7.26
CA GLY A 79 3.85 -2.61 -6.92
C GLY A 79 2.82 -2.75 -5.82
N VAL A 80 1.78 -3.55 -6.04
CA VAL A 80 0.70 -3.76 -5.07
C VAL A 80 0.58 -5.25 -4.74
N ILE A 81 0.40 -5.56 -3.47
CA ILE A 81 -0.02 -6.87 -2.98
C ILE A 81 -1.29 -6.66 -2.14
N PHE A 82 -2.29 -7.51 -2.32
CA PHE A 82 -3.51 -7.48 -1.53
C PHE A 82 -3.57 -8.70 -0.62
N ILE A 83 -3.60 -8.46 0.70
CA ILE A 83 -3.70 -9.49 1.72
C ILE A 83 -4.97 -9.32 2.55
N GLU A 84 -5.55 -10.41 2.97
CA GLU A 84 -6.63 -10.45 3.96
C GLU A 84 -6.14 -11.13 5.23
N TRP A 85 -6.58 -10.60 6.37
CA TRP A 85 -6.11 -11.05 7.68
C TRP A 85 -7.23 -11.07 8.72
N ALA A 86 -7.04 -11.90 9.74
CA ALA A 86 -7.91 -11.98 10.91
C ALA A 86 -7.09 -12.30 12.18
N SER A 87 -7.11 -13.52 12.70
CA SER A 87 -6.36 -13.92 13.89
C SER A 87 -4.84 -14.00 13.64
N GLU A 88 -4.09 -14.29 14.71
CA GLU A 88 -2.61 -14.35 14.72
C GLU A 88 -2.00 -15.21 13.61
N PHE A 89 -2.64 -16.32 13.22
CA PHE A 89 -2.16 -17.24 12.17
C PHE A 89 -3.05 -17.23 10.91
N GLU A 90 -3.84 -16.20 10.75
CA GLU A 90 -4.81 -16.07 9.66
C GLU A 90 -4.47 -14.86 8.77
N GLN A 91 -3.42 -14.97 7.97
CA GLN A 91 -3.06 -14.02 6.91
C GLN A 91 -2.96 -14.77 5.60
N LYS A 92 -3.47 -14.19 4.53
CA LYS A 92 -3.46 -14.78 3.20
C LYS A 92 -3.24 -13.73 2.13
N VAL A 93 -2.32 -14.03 1.21
CA VAL A 93 -2.21 -13.30 -0.05
C VAL A 93 -3.42 -13.67 -0.92
N ILE A 94 -4.23 -12.68 -1.23
CA ILE A 94 -5.38 -12.79 -2.14
C ILE A 94 -4.92 -12.48 -3.56
N VAL A 95 -4.16 -11.40 -3.74
CA VAL A 95 -3.51 -11.05 -5.00
C VAL A 95 -2.03 -10.81 -4.71
N ASP A 96 -1.18 -11.66 -5.28
CA ASP A 96 0.27 -11.53 -5.16
C ASP A 96 0.79 -10.30 -5.90
N TRP A 97 2.03 -9.91 -5.62
CA TRP A 97 2.69 -8.74 -6.15
C TRP A 97 2.38 -8.52 -7.64
N THR A 98 1.73 -7.42 -7.91
CA THR A 98 1.26 -7.02 -9.24
C THR A 98 1.67 -5.58 -9.49
N VAL A 99 2.24 -5.30 -10.66
CA VAL A 99 2.50 -3.93 -11.10
C VAL A 99 1.21 -3.33 -11.62
N VAL A 100 0.91 -2.11 -11.17
CA VAL A 100 -0.19 -1.29 -11.69
C VAL A 100 0.41 -0.04 -12.31
N ALA A 101 0.28 0.10 -13.63
CA ALA A 101 0.77 1.22 -14.41
C ALA A 101 -0.33 1.89 -15.26
N ASN A 102 -1.44 1.21 -15.47
CA ASN A 102 -2.52 1.64 -16.35
C ASN A 102 -3.86 0.99 -15.95
N GLU A 103 -4.93 1.38 -16.64
CA GLU A 103 -6.30 0.90 -16.37
C GLU A 103 -6.44 -0.62 -16.55
N ARG A 104 -5.74 -1.23 -17.50
CA ARG A 104 -5.78 -2.68 -17.69
C ARG A 104 -5.23 -3.43 -16.48
N ASP A 105 -4.07 -3.01 -15.98
CA ASP A 105 -3.44 -3.62 -14.80
C ASP A 105 -4.35 -3.46 -13.58
N ALA A 106 -4.96 -2.27 -13.41
CA ALA A 106 -5.91 -1.98 -12.35
C ALA A 106 -7.17 -2.86 -12.47
N SER A 107 -7.68 -3.09 -13.68
CA SER A 107 -8.83 -3.95 -13.95
C SER A 107 -8.54 -5.41 -13.61
N ASP A 108 -7.36 -5.91 -13.98
CA ASP A 108 -6.93 -7.26 -13.65
C ASP A 108 -6.81 -7.46 -12.12
N LEU A 109 -6.19 -6.49 -11.41
CA LEU A 109 -6.10 -6.49 -9.95
C LEU A 109 -7.49 -6.47 -9.30
N SER A 110 -8.37 -5.56 -9.74
CA SER A 110 -9.75 -5.44 -9.27
C SER A 110 -10.54 -6.74 -9.44
N GLY A 111 -10.47 -7.36 -10.62
CA GLY A 111 -11.16 -8.64 -10.90
C GLY A 111 -10.67 -9.77 -10.00
N ARG A 112 -9.38 -9.85 -9.72
CA ARG A 112 -8.79 -10.86 -8.83
C ARG A 112 -9.21 -10.64 -7.37
N ILE A 113 -9.30 -9.40 -6.90
CA ILE A 113 -9.82 -9.07 -5.56
C ILE A 113 -11.26 -9.52 -5.42
N LEU A 114 -12.12 -9.22 -6.41
CA LEU A 114 -13.55 -9.54 -6.34
C LEU A 114 -13.86 -11.03 -6.42
N SER A 115 -13.07 -11.79 -7.21
CA SER A 115 -13.35 -13.20 -7.49
C SER A 115 -12.86 -14.16 -6.41
N ALA A 116 -11.99 -13.74 -5.50
CA ALA A 116 -11.42 -14.61 -4.50
C ALA A 116 -12.44 -14.95 -3.39
N PRO A 117 -12.48 -16.20 -2.86
CA PRO A 117 -13.32 -16.52 -1.72
C PRO A 117 -12.80 -15.87 -0.43
N ARG A 118 -13.68 -15.60 0.53
CA ARG A 118 -13.29 -15.14 1.87
C ARG A 118 -12.46 -16.22 2.57
N PRO A 119 -11.26 -15.88 3.09
CA PRO A 119 -10.38 -16.91 3.66
C PRO A 119 -10.64 -17.22 5.14
N PHE A 120 -11.08 -16.24 5.95
CA PHE A 120 -11.07 -16.33 7.41
C PHE A 120 -12.29 -15.70 8.08
N TRP A 121 -12.50 -16.08 9.37
CA TRP A 121 -13.55 -15.55 10.28
C TRP A 121 -13.03 -15.40 11.70
N GLY A 122 -11.75 -15.15 11.89
CA GLY A 122 -11.10 -15.19 13.18
C GLY A 122 -11.27 -13.93 14.04
N ARG A 123 -10.39 -13.78 15.02
CA ARG A 123 -10.22 -12.58 15.83
C ARG A 123 -9.49 -11.52 15.03
N THR A 124 -8.98 -10.46 15.69
CA THR A 124 -8.32 -9.33 15.05
C THR A 124 -6.87 -9.24 15.52
N SER A 125 -5.91 -9.56 14.65
CA SER A 125 -4.48 -9.45 14.92
C SER A 125 -3.83 -8.44 13.96
N ILE A 126 -3.89 -7.17 14.34
CA ILE A 126 -3.22 -6.10 13.60
C ILE A 126 -1.71 -6.31 13.62
N SER A 127 -1.15 -6.76 14.75
CA SER A 127 0.28 -7.08 14.88
C SER A 127 0.73 -8.09 13.84
N ALA A 128 0.01 -9.22 13.71
CA ALA A 128 0.35 -10.25 12.72
C ALA A 128 0.11 -9.79 11.28
N ALA A 129 -0.85 -8.91 11.03
CA ALA A 129 -1.05 -8.28 9.71
C ALA A 129 0.15 -7.39 9.33
N ILE A 130 0.68 -6.60 10.28
CA ILE A 130 1.89 -5.79 10.08
C ILE A 130 3.09 -6.68 9.82
N ASP A 131 3.35 -7.70 10.64
CA ASP A 131 4.48 -8.62 10.48
C ASP A 131 4.44 -9.36 9.14
N TYR A 132 3.25 -9.78 8.72
CA TYR A 132 3.04 -10.41 7.42
C TYR A 132 3.27 -9.43 6.27
N GLY A 133 2.84 -8.18 6.41
CA GLY A 133 3.09 -7.10 5.47
C GLY A 133 4.60 -6.80 5.33
N VAL A 134 5.32 -6.71 6.45
CA VAL A 134 6.80 -6.56 6.47
C VAL A 134 7.46 -7.70 5.71
N SER A 135 7.12 -8.94 6.05
CA SER A 135 7.64 -10.12 5.37
C SER A 135 7.31 -10.14 3.87
N SER A 136 6.14 -9.62 3.47
CA SER A 136 5.75 -9.51 2.06
C SER A 136 6.58 -8.47 1.32
N LEU A 137 6.85 -7.32 1.95
CA LEU A 137 7.71 -6.26 1.39
C LEU A 137 9.16 -6.74 1.21
N GLU A 138 9.69 -7.52 2.17
CA GLU A 138 11.04 -8.07 2.09
C GLU A 138 11.21 -9.10 0.96
N ARG A 139 10.12 -9.78 0.59
CA ARG A 139 10.10 -10.77 -0.51
C ARG A 139 9.59 -10.20 -1.84
N SER A 140 9.36 -8.90 -1.93
CA SER A 140 8.89 -8.29 -3.17
C SER A 140 9.87 -8.54 -4.32
N PRO A 141 9.38 -8.93 -5.52
CA PRO A 141 10.21 -9.02 -6.71
C PRO A 141 10.57 -7.66 -7.31
N PHE A 142 9.97 -6.58 -6.79
CA PHE A 142 10.17 -5.21 -7.25
C PHE A 142 10.99 -4.41 -6.25
N LEU A 143 11.59 -3.32 -6.71
CA LEU A 143 12.40 -2.40 -5.92
C LEU A 143 11.73 -1.04 -5.81
N SER A 144 11.67 -0.49 -4.61
CA SER A 144 11.25 0.88 -4.34
C SER A 144 11.90 1.39 -3.05
N ASP A 145 12.20 2.67 -3.04
CA ASP A 145 12.64 3.37 -1.83
C ASP A 145 11.46 3.68 -0.88
N ARG A 146 10.22 3.51 -1.38
CA ARG A 146 8.98 3.74 -0.64
C ARG A 146 8.26 2.42 -0.39
N ARG A 147 8.08 2.11 0.88
CA ARG A 147 7.43 0.88 1.33
C ARG A 147 6.33 1.22 2.31
N VAL A 148 5.09 0.89 1.97
CA VAL A 148 3.90 1.23 2.76
C VAL A 148 3.09 -0.01 3.04
N ILE A 149 2.62 -0.14 4.28
CA ILE A 149 1.56 -1.06 4.69
C ILE A 149 0.33 -0.22 5.00
N ASP A 150 -0.74 -0.43 4.25
CA ASP A 150 -2.05 0.14 4.49
C ASP A 150 -2.91 -0.86 5.26
N VAL A 151 -3.18 -0.58 6.53
CA VAL A 151 -3.99 -1.45 7.40
C VAL A 151 -5.39 -0.90 7.51
N SER A 152 -6.40 -1.63 7.00
CA SER A 152 -7.81 -1.32 7.22
C SER A 152 -8.46 -2.29 8.20
N GLY A 153 -9.31 -1.76 9.08
CA GLY A 153 -10.04 -2.58 10.05
C GLY A 153 -11.09 -1.80 10.84
N ASP A 154 -11.99 -2.56 11.51
CA ASP A 154 -13.09 -2.04 12.31
C ASP A 154 -12.94 -2.34 13.81
N GLY A 155 -11.72 -2.66 14.27
CA GLY A 155 -11.48 -3.00 15.67
C GLY A 155 -10.04 -2.88 16.13
N THR A 156 -9.84 -3.04 17.46
CA THR A 156 -8.53 -3.04 18.12
C THR A 156 -7.82 -4.39 17.98
N ASN A 157 -6.51 -4.41 18.16
CA ASN A 157 -5.76 -5.67 18.26
C ASN A 157 -6.24 -6.48 19.46
N ASN A 158 -6.74 -7.69 19.24
CA ASN A 158 -7.25 -8.57 20.29
C ASN A 158 -6.76 -10.02 20.20
N SER A 159 -5.79 -10.27 19.32
CA SER A 159 -5.12 -11.56 19.10
C SER A 159 -3.67 -11.32 18.70
N GLY A 160 -2.80 -12.27 18.96
CA GLY A 160 -1.37 -12.19 18.64
C GLY A 160 -0.57 -11.31 19.60
N GLY A 161 0.55 -10.79 19.11
CA GLY A 161 1.51 -9.99 19.85
C GLY A 161 1.06 -8.54 20.09
N ASP A 162 1.95 -7.76 20.71
CA ASP A 162 1.76 -6.32 20.90
C ASP A 162 1.90 -5.58 19.58
N VAL A 163 0.85 -4.81 19.23
CA VAL A 163 0.80 -4.08 17.96
C VAL A 163 1.84 -2.97 17.89
N THR A 164 2.19 -2.35 19.02
CA THR A 164 3.19 -1.28 19.07
C THR A 164 4.59 -1.82 18.78
N VAL A 165 4.89 -3.04 19.20
CA VAL A 165 6.15 -3.72 18.89
C VAL A 165 6.24 -4.02 17.39
N ALA A 166 5.21 -4.61 16.79
CA ALA A 166 5.17 -4.89 15.36
C ALA A 166 5.32 -3.60 14.52
N ARG A 167 4.59 -2.53 14.91
CA ARG A 167 4.72 -1.19 14.30
C ARG A 167 6.15 -0.67 14.38
N ASP A 168 6.73 -0.65 15.56
CA ASP A 168 8.05 -0.06 15.78
C ASP A 168 9.15 -0.81 15.04
N ASP A 169 9.02 -2.13 14.92
CA ASP A 169 9.95 -2.97 14.15
C ASP A 169 9.81 -2.74 12.63
N ALA A 170 8.60 -2.52 12.13
CA ALA A 170 8.39 -2.11 10.75
C ALA A 170 9.01 -0.73 10.44
N ILE A 171 8.84 0.24 11.36
CA ILE A 171 9.43 1.58 11.23
C ILE A 171 10.96 1.53 11.18
N LYS A 172 11.60 0.72 12.05
CA LYS A 172 13.07 0.52 12.02
C LYS A 172 13.57 0.01 10.68
N LYS A 173 12.73 -0.71 9.93
CA LYS A 173 13.02 -1.18 8.57
C LYS A 173 12.71 -0.14 7.49
N GLY A 174 12.33 1.09 7.86
CA GLY A 174 11.98 2.16 6.93
C GLY A 174 10.64 1.95 6.23
N ILE A 175 9.70 1.25 6.85
CA ILE A 175 8.36 1.03 6.35
C ILE A 175 7.42 2.04 7.01
N THR A 176 6.54 2.64 6.23
CA THR A 176 5.45 3.49 6.73
C THR A 176 4.18 2.64 6.88
N ILE A 177 3.49 2.78 8.00
CA ILE A 177 2.20 2.13 8.23
C ILE A 177 1.12 3.20 8.26
N ASN A 178 0.15 3.13 7.37
CA ASN A 178 -1.04 3.96 7.36
C ASN A 178 -2.26 3.17 7.83
N GLY A 179 -3.27 3.88 8.31
CA GLY A 179 -4.51 3.28 8.80
C GLY A 179 -5.74 3.75 8.03
N LEU A 180 -6.71 2.85 7.84
CA LEU A 180 -8.07 3.16 7.45
C LEU A 180 -9.03 2.52 8.44
N VAL A 181 -9.51 3.33 9.35
CA VAL A 181 -10.48 2.90 10.37
C VAL A 181 -11.89 2.93 9.78
N ILE A 182 -12.64 1.85 10.01
CA ILE A 182 -14.04 1.77 9.59
C ILE A 182 -14.90 1.74 10.85
N LEU A 183 -15.66 2.81 11.07
CA LEU A 183 -16.52 2.89 12.23
C LEU A 183 -17.77 2.00 12.07
N SER A 184 -18.37 1.67 13.18
CA SER A 184 -19.64 0.96 13.27
C SER A 184 -20.56 1.73 14.20
N ASP A 185 -21.83 1.91 13.81
CA ASP A 185 -22.82 2.62 14.64
C ASP A 185 -23.11 1.90 15.96
N THR A 186 -22.85 0.59 16.02
CA THR A 186 -23.14 -0.22 17.21
C THR A 186 -21.91 -0.98 17.66
N PRO A 187 -21.64 -0.96 18.99
CA PRO A 187 -20.57 -1.77 19.58
C PRO A 187 -20.81 -3.27 19.34
N LEU A 188 -19.73 -4.02 19.15
CA LEU A 188 -19.80 -5.49 19.09
C LEU A 188 -20.29 -6.03 20.43
N ILE A 189 -21.42 -6.72 20.43
CA ILE A 189 -22.11 -7.20 21.66
C ILE A 189 -21.18 -8.02 22.57
N THR A 190 -20.34 -8.89 21.96
CA THR A 190 -19.45 -9.79 22.70
C THR A 190 -18.18 -9.11 23.21
N ASN A 191 -17.80 -7.98 22.62
CA ASN A 191 -16.62 -7.21 23.02
C ASN A 191 -16.77 -5.75 22.57
N PRO A 192 -17.56 -4.93 23.31
CA PRO A 192 -17.84 -3.54 22.92
C PRO A 192 -16.58 -2.68 22.76
N LYS A 193 -15.59 -2.85 23.64
CA LYS A 193 -14.33 -2.08 23.60
C LYS A 193 -13.44 -2.42 22.40
N HIS A 194 -13.73 -3.49 21.67
CA HIS A 194 -13.01 -3.84 20.46
C HIS A 194 -13.31 -2.87 19.33
N THR A 195 -14.57 -2.57 19.09
CA THR A 195 -15.01 -1.63 18.05
C THR A 195 -15.17 -0.19 18.55
N HIS A 196 -15.36 -0.03 19.88
CA HIS A 196 -15.53 1.27 20.54
C HIS A 196 -14.60 1.34 21.77
N PRO A 197 -13.27 1.41 21.55
CA PRO A 197 -12.32 1.55 22.65
C PRO A 197 -12.45 2.94 23.31
N ASP A 198 -11.94 3.04 24.55
CA ASP A 198 -11.87 4.30 25.25
C ASP A 198 -11.04 5.31 24.42
N GLY A 199 -11.57 6.48 24.14
CA GLY A 199 -10.96 7.48 23.25
C GLY A 199 -11.25 7.33 21.77
N GLY A 200 -11.96 6.25 21.37
CA GLY A 200 -12.33 5.98 19.97
C GLY A 200 -11.32 5.17 19.19
N LEU A 201 -11.80 4.52 18.14
CA LEU A 201 -10.99 3.60 17.35
C LEU A 201 -9.93 4.34 16.53
N THR A 202 -10.20 5.54 16.03
CA THR A 202 -9.24 6.37 15.29
C THR A 202 -8.06 6.74 16.18
N ALA A 203 -8.30 7.20 17.40
CA ALA A 203 -7.24 7.50 18.36
C ALA A 203 -6.43 6.23 18.74
N TYR A 204 -7.07 5.06 18.80
CA TYR A 204 -6.37 3.81 19.00
C TYR A 204 -5.38 3.53 17.85
N TYR A 205 -5.80 3.70 16.59
CA TYR A 205 -4.92 3.51 15.44
C TYR A 205 -3.79 4.55 15.40
N GLU A 206 -4.08 5.81 15.70
CA GLU A 206 -3.08 6.88 15.79
C GLU A 206 -1.98 6.58 16.80
N ASN A 207 -2.37 6.07 17.98
CA ASN A 207 -1.44 5.84 19.09
C ASN A 207 -0.70 4.51 18.99
N ASN A 208 -1.29 3.48 18.36
CA ASN A 208 -0.77 2.12 18.45
C ASN A 208 -0.41 1.49 17.09
N VAL A 209 -1.07 1.86 15.99
CA VAL A 209 -0.98 1.14 14.72
C VAL A 209 -0.12 1.86 13.69
N ILE A 210 -0.42 3.13 13.42
CA ILE A 210 0.28 3.88 12.38
C ILE A 210 1.68 4.33 12.84
N GLY A 211 2.57 4.55 11.86
CA GLY A 211 3.90 5.06 12.15
C GLY A 211 4.80 5.13 10.92
N GLY A 212 5.94 5.76 11.08
CA GLY A 212 6.88 6.04 9.99
C GLY A 212 6.67 7.41 9.35
N PRO A 213 7.53 7.81 8.40
CA PRO A 213 7.51 9.14 7.81
C PRO A 213 6.20 9.43 7.07
N GLY A 214 5.49 10.48 7.49
CA GLY A 214 4.26 10.92 6.86
C GLY A 214 3.05 10.00 7.10
N ALA A 215 3.13 9.07 8.06
CA ALA A 215 2.04 8.18 8.42
C ALA A 215 0.77 8.95 8.78
N PHE A 216 -0.37 8.38 8.43
CA PHE A 216 -1.67 8.99 8.70
C PHE A 216 -2.74 7.92 8.85
N VAL A 217 -3.82 8.29 9.52
CA VAL A 217 -5.06 7.52 9.58
C VAL A 217 -6.19 8.30 8.91
N LEU A 218 -7.07 7.60 8.23
CA LEU A 218 -8.36 8.12 7.80
C LEU A 218 -9.48 7.31 8.45
N GLU A 219 -10.63 7.96 8.64
CA GLU A 219 -11.79 7.39 9.28
C GLU A 219 -12.96 7.34 8.32
N ALA A 220 -13.46 6.15 8.03
CA ALA A 220 -14.71 5.92 7.32
C ALA A 220 -15.86 5.82 8.33
N GLU A 221 -16.89 6.62 8.17
CA GLU A 221 -18.07 6.59 9.04
C GLU A 221 -18.75 5.21 9.08
N ASN A 222 -18.66 4.49 7.97
CA ASN A 222 -19.22 3.14 7.80
C ASN A 222 -18.62 2.46 6.57
N PHE A 223 -19.02 1.21 6.31
CA PHE A 223 -18.55 0.45 5.15
C PHE A 223 -19.07 1.00 3.81
N GLU A 224 -20.19 1.70 3.76
CA GLU A 224 -20.71 2.35 2.55
C GLU A 224 -19.85 3.54 2.12
N SER A 225 -19.26 4.27 3.08
CA SER A 225 -18.37 5.41 2.79
C SER A 225 -16.92 4.98 2.51
N PHE A 226 -16.56 3.76 2.87
CA PHE A 226 -15.21 3.19 2.77
C PHE A 226 -14.58 3.37 1.38
N GLY A 227 -15.28 2.96 0.31
CA GLY A 227 -14.73 3.02 -1.05
C GLY A 227 -14.35 4.43 -1.51
N ARG A 228 -15.16 5.44 -1.17
CA ARG A 228 -14.86 6.84 -1.52
C ARG A 228 -13.65 7.37 -0.76
N LEU A 229 -13.54 7.01 0.51
CA LEU A 229 -12.43 7.44 1.35
C LEU A 229 -11.13 6.75 0.94
N LEU A 230 -11.22 5.47 0.56
CA LEU A 230 -10.09 4.70 0.08
C LEU A 230 -9.45 5.32 -1.17
N VAL A 231 -10.23 5.87 -2.10
CA VAL A 231 -9.68 6.63 -3.23
C VAL A 231 -8.82 7.80 -2.75
N SER A 232 -9.32 8.60 -1.82
CA SER A 232 -8.57 9.75 -1.27
C SER A 232 -7.31 9.30 -0.54
N LYS A 233 -7.40 8.17 0.17
CA LYS A 233 -6.27 7.54 0.86
C LYS A 233 -5.20 7.08 -0.13
N LEU A 234 -5.56 6.30 -1.15
CA LEU A 234 -4.64 5.81 -2.17
C LEU A 234 -3.97 6.96 -2.93
N VAL A 235 -4.72 7.99 -3.32
CA VAL A 235 -4.14 9.19 -3.94
C VAL A 235 -3.10 9.84 -3.03
N ARG A 236 -3.41 10.00 -1.73
CA ARG A 236 -2.46 10.56 -0.76
C ARG A 236 -1.21 9.69 -0.60
N GLU A 237 -1.35 8.38 -0.51
CA GLU A 237 -0.24 7.43 -0.39
C GLU A 237 0.66 7.43 -1.61
N ILE A 238 0.08 7.44 -2.81
CA ILE A 238 0.83 7.41 -4.06
C ILE A 238 1.52 8.76 -4.30
N ALA A 239 0.81 9.89 -4.08
CA ALA A 239 1.29 11.24 -4.37
C ALA A 239 2.19 11.84 -3.28
N SER A 240 2.23 11.31 -2.06
CA SER A 240 2.78 11.97 -0.87
C SER A 240 4.29 12.23 -0.86
N LEU A 241 5.03 11.92 -1.92
CA LEU A 241 6.48 12.14 -2.00
C LEU A 241 6.99 12.72 -3.33
N TRP A 242 6.16 13.38 -4.09
CA TRP A 242 6.74 14.30 -5.05
C TRP A 242 7.35 15.46 -4.23
N PRO A 243 8.65 15.73 -4.32
CA PRO A 243 9.13 17.02 -3.91
C PRO A 243 8.23 18.01 -4.64
N ARG A 244 7.59 18.93 -3.94
CA ARG A 244 7.03 20.14 -4.56
C ARG A 244 8.18 20.96 -5.13
N ALA A 245 8.89 20.40 -6.11
CA ALA A 245 9.79 21.11 -6.95
C ALA A 245 8.90 21.91 -7.90
N THR A 246 8.92 23.23 -7.70
CA THR A 246 8.53 24.22 -8.69
C THR A 246 7.02 24.40 -8.99
N LEU A 247 6.26 24.86 -7.97
CA LEU A 247 5.25 25.88 -8.22
C LEU A 247 5.68 27.24 -7.65
N ALA A 248 6.97 27.52 -7.66
CA ALA A 248 7.54 28.80 -7.26
C ALA A 248 8.49 29.31 -8.36
N ALA A 249 7.98 29.45 -9.56
CA ALA A 249 8.56 30.28 -10.62
C ALA A 249 7.49 30.57 -11.67
N ALA A 250 6.39 31.17 -11.25
CA ALA A 250 5.55 31.97 -12.12
C ALA A 250 5.86 33.43 -11.77
N ASP A 251 6.82 33.95 -12.50
CA ASP A 251 7.05 35.29 -12.99
C ASP A 251 6.50 36.48 -12.16
N PRO A 252 7.36 37.27 -11.49
CA PRO A 252 7.00 38.60 -11.09
C PRO A 252 7.52 39.58 -12.17
N ALA A 253 6.84 39.68 -13.29
CA ALA A 253 7.06 40.76 -14.24
C ALA A 253 5.86 40.92 -15.15
N LEU A 254 4.92 41.72 -14.70
CA LEU A 254 4.18 42.67 -15.55
C LEU A 254 3.62 43.74 -14.62
N ASP A 255 4.33 44.87 -14.65
CA ASP A 255 3.80 46.17 -14.26
C ASP A 255 2.47 46.50 -14.92
#